data_37637a2560d04cdbfc389c13ada623f5
#
_entry.id   37637a2560d04cdbfc389c13ada623f5
#
_cell.length_a   1.000
_cell.length_b   1.000
_cell.length_c   1.000
_cell.angle_alpha   90.00
_cell.angle_beta   90.00
_cell.angle_gamma   90.00
#
_symmetry.space_group_name_H-M   'P 1'
#
loop_
_entity.id
_entity.type
_entity.pdbx_description
1 polymer ?
#
loop_
_entity_poly.entity_id
_entity_poly.type
_entity_poly.pdbx_seq_one_letter_code
_entity_poly.pdbx_strand_id
1 'polypeptide(L)'
;MVTEITNYLSVRRCFWGADTNSYLLAASKEKSFYDQFVRWRFHQAVNDVGLKRPRQTIGNTNIAAPTPHSLRHSFAVNTLKRIKEQGKSAQHALPVLAAYLGHSEYKHTVKYLKLLDAEHRYQLVNFIKTQNRDP
;
A
#
# COMPACT_ATOMS: atom_id res chain seq x y z
N MET A 1 0.47 -11.51 10.10
CA MET A 1 0.75 -11.88 8.70
C MET A 1 1.13 -13.33 8.50
N VAL A 2 2.11 -13.90 9.27
CA VAL A 2 2.42 -15.35 9.17
C VAL A 2 1.21 -16.21 9.55
N THR A 3 0.46 -15.84 10.58
CA THR A 3 -0.73 -16.54 11.05
C THR A 3 -1.82 -16.61 9.99
N GLU A 4 -2.10 -15.51 9.29
CA GLU A 4 -3.13 -15.44 8.25
C GLU A 4 -2.77 -16.30 7.04
N ILE A 5 -1.50 -16.32 6.64
CA ILE A 5 -1.01 -17.19 5.56
C ILE A 5 -1.15 -18.65 5.97
N THR A 6 -0.76 -18.99 7.19
CA THR A 6 -0.87 -20.36 7.72
C THR A 6 -2.33 -20.81 7.77
N ASN A 7 -3.23 -19.97 8.25
CA ASN A 7 -4.67 -20.22 8.28
C ASN A 7 -5.23 -20.44 6.87
N TYR A 8 -4.88 -19.55 5.93
CA TYR A 8 -5.29 -19.68 4.53
C TYR A 8 -4.83 -21.00 3.92
N LEU A 9 -3.55 -21.38 4.12
CA LEU A 9 -3.02 -22.64 3.60
C LEU A 9 -3.69 -23.86 4.23
N SER A 10 -4.02 -23.80 5.52
CA SER A 10 -4.75 -24.87 6.22
C SER A 10 -6.17 -25.04 5.64
N VAL A 11 -6.90 -23.94 5.45
CA VAL A 11 -8.22 -23.95 4.81
C VAL A 11 -8.13 -24.48 3.38
N ARG A 12 -7.13 -24.03 2.62
CA ARG A 12 -6.89 -24.48 1.24
C ARG A 12 -6.66 -25.99 1.16
N ARG A 13 -5.85 -26.54 2.06
CA ARG A 13 -5.62 -28.01 2.18
C ARG A 13 -6.88 -28.77 2.54
N CYS A 14 -7.70 -28.21 3.44
CA CYS A 14 -8.97 -28.81 3.81
C CYS A 14 -9.92 -28.92 2.62
N PHE A 15 -10.02 -27.87 1.77
CA PHE A 15 -10.90 -27.86 0.61
C PHE A 15 -10.41 -28.72 -0.55
N TRP A 16 -9.10 -28.78 -0.80
CA TRP A 16 -8.55 -29.41 -2.00
C TRP A 16 -7.78 -30.70 -1.74
N GLY A 17 -7.60 -31.09 -0.48
CA GLY A 17 -6.77 -32.23 -0.11
C GLY A 17 -5.27 -31.91 -0.30
N ALA A 18 -4.53 -32.85 -0.90
CA ALA A 18 -3.11 -32.62 -1.17
C ALA A 18 -2.94 -31.38 -2.07
N ASP A 19 -2.29 -30.35 -1.52
CA ASP A 19 -2.06 -29.08 -2.19
C ASP A 19 -0.73 -29.12 -2.93
N THR A 20 -0.77 -29.39 -4.21
CA THR A 20 0.38 -29.41 -5.11
C THR A 20 0.59 -28.10 -5.84
N ASN A 21 -0.27 -27.08 -5.60
CA ASN A 21 -0.17 -25.79 -6.27
C ASN A 21 0.97 -24.97 -5.69
N SER A 22 1.96 -24.64 -6.54
CA SER A 22 3.14 -23.84 -6.16
C SER A 22 2.84 -22.35 -5.94
N TYR A 23 1.66 -21.87 -6.32
CA TYR A 23 1.26 -20.47 -6.11
C TYR A 23 0.69 -20.27 -4.69
N LEU A 24 1.11 -19.22 -4.02
CA LEU A 24 0.54 -18.87 -2.72
C LEU A 24 -0.96 -18.61 -2.82
N LEU A 25 -1.41 -17.79 -3.77
CA LEU A 25 -2.82 -17.53 -4.01
C LEU A 25 -3.29 -18.36 -5.21
N ALA A 26 -4.21 -19.27 -4.96
CA ALA A 26 -4.66 -20.24 -5.94
C ALA A 26 -6.16 -20.11 -6.22
N ALA A 27 -6.53 -20.11 -7.49
CA ALA A 27 -7.92 -20.11 -7.94
C ALA A 27 -8.52 -21.53 -8.00
N SER A 28 -7.67 -22.55 -8.17
CA SER A 28 -8.01 -23.97 -8.16
C SER A 28 -6.79 -24.78 -7.75
N LYS A 29 -6.90 -26.12 -7.75
CA LYS A 29 -5.78 -27.02 -7.43
C LYS A 29 -4.52 -26.77 -8.28
N GLU A 30 -4.66 -26.26 -9.49
CA GLU A 30 -3.56 -26.14 -10.45
C GLU A 30 -3.33 -24.73 -10.97
N LYS A 31 -4.26 -23.79 -10.70
CA LYS A 31 -4.23 -22.45 -11.30
C LYS A 31 -4.02 -21.36 -10.24
N SER A 32 -3.17 -20.41 -10.55
CA SER A 32 -3.06 -19.14 -9.79
C SER A 32 -4.28 -18.27 -9.99
N PHE A 33 -4.48 -17.29 -9.09
CA PHE A 33 -5.34 -16.16 -9.41
C PHE A 33 -4.70 -15.33 -10.54
N TYR A 34 -5.50 -14.99 -11.53
CA TYR A 34 -5.07 -14.05 -12.57
C TYR A 34 -5.29 -12.60 -12.13
N ASP A 35 -4.46 -11.71 -12.63
CA ASP A 35 -4.37 -10.30 -12.23
C ASP A 35 -5.74 -9.58 -12.29
N GLN A 36 -6.51 -9.84 -13.32
CA GLN A 36 -7.83 -9.22 -13.52
C GLN A 36 -8.83 -9.58 -12.41
N PHE A 37 -8.80 -10.83 -11.90
CA PHE A 37 -9.64 -11.24 -10.78
C PHE A 37 -9.27 -10.51 -9.49
N VAL A 38 -7.96 -10.40 -9.19
CA VAL A 38 -7.47 -9.68 -8.02
C VAL A 38 -7.87 -8.20 -8.09
N ARG A 39 -7.71 -7.56 -9.26
CA ARG A 39 -8.16 -6.18 -9.49
C ARG A 39 -9.66 -6.02 -9.29
N TRP A 40 -10.45 -6.91 -9.84
CA TRP A 40 -11.90 -6.86 -9.72
C TRP A 40 -12.34 -6.97 -8.25
N ARG A 41 -11.81 -7.94 -7.51
CA ARG A 41 -12.07 -8.09 -6.07
C ARG A 41 -11.66 -6.87 -5.27
N PHE A 42 -10.49 -6.31 -5.58
CA PHE A 42 -10.02 -5.10 -4.94
C PHE A 42 -10.99 -3.93 -5.17
N HIS A 43 -11.44 -3.72 -6.39
CA HIS A 43 -12.38 -2.64 -6.69
C HIS A 43 -13.75 -2.85 -6.06
N GLN A 44 -14.21 -4.08 -5.92
CA GLN A 44 -15.40 -4.37 -5.11
C GLN A 44 -15.19 -3.93 -3.66
N ALA A 45 -14.11 -4.37 -3.02
CA ALA A 45 -13.80 -3.97 -1.65
C ALA A 45 -13.70 -2.45 -1.49
N VAL A 46 -13.06 -1.74 -2.44
CA VAL A 46 -12.99 -0.26 -2.46
C VAL A 46 -14.39 0.37 -2.53
N ASN A 47 -15.30 -0.22 -3.29
CA ASN A 47 -16.68 0.23 -3.38
C ASN A 47 -17.43 -0.02 -2.07
N ASP A 48 -17.30 -1.21 -1.49
CA ASP A 48 -18.01 -1.65 -0.27
C ASP A 48 -17.62 -0.79 0.96
N VAL A 49 -16.36 -0.34 1.03
CA VAL A 49 -15.89 0.57 2.10
C VAL A 49 -16.12 2.05 1.77
N GLY A 50 -16.84 2.38 0.69
CA GLY A 50 -17.19 3.76 0.33
C GLY A 50 -16.02 4.62 -0.20
N LEU A 51 -14.93 4.01 -0.61
CA LEU A 51 -13.75 4.72 -1.14
C LEU A 51 -13.77 4.91 -2.66
N LYS A 52 -14.83 4.47 -3.32
CA LYS A 52 -15.01 4.69 -4.76
C LYS A 52 -15.24 6.17 -5.02
N ARG A 53 -14.37 6.77 -5.82
CA ARG A 53 -14.46 8.19 -6.20
C ARG A 53 -14.36 8.30 -7.72
N PRO A 54 -15.10 9.23 -8.35
CA PRO A 54 -14.90 9.54 -9.77
C PRO A 54 -13.49 10.09 -9.97
N ARG A 55 -12.94 9.85 -11.14
CA ARG A 55 -11.66 10.44 -11.52
C ARG A 55 -11.83 11.95 -11.70
N GLN A 56 -11.02 12.70 -11.00
CA GLN A 56 -10.99 14.17 -11.07
C GLN A 56 -9.55 14.62 -11.30
N THR A 57 -9.39 15.69 -12.06
CA THR A 57 -8.10 16.35 -12.24
C THR A 57 -8.14 17.70 -11.55
N ILE A 58 -7.29 17.88 -10.54
CA ILE A 58 -7.15 19.14 -9.81
C ILE A 58 -5.73 19.66 -10.07
N GLY A 59 -5.64 20.72 -10.89
CA GLY A 59 -4.36 21.20 -11.41
C GLY A 59 -3.67 20.09 -12.22
N ASN A 60 -2.44 19.76 -11.88
CA ASN A 60 -1.64 18.70 -12.51
C ASN A 60 -1.77 17.33 -11.82
N THR A 61 -2.71 17.16 -10.87
CA THR A 61 -2.87 15.95 -10.10
C THR A 61 -4.16 15.22 -10.46
N ASN A 62 -4.03 13.96 -10.87
CA ASN A 62 -5.16 13.08 -11.08
C ASN A 62 -5.53 12.41 -9.74
N ILE A 63 -6.75 12.65 -9.29
CA ILE A 63 -7.35 11.99 -8.12
C ILE A 63 -8.33 10.95 -8.64
N ALA A 64 -8.15 9.71 -8.24
CA ALA A 64 -9.01 8.58 -8.64
C ALA A 64 -9.23 7.65 -7.45
N ALA A 65 -10.15 6.71 -7.60
CA ALA A 65 -10.33 5.63 -6.62
C ALA A 65 -9.02 4.84 -6.43
N PRO A 66 -8.79 4.29 -5.23
CA PRO A 66 -7.63 3.45 -4.96
C PRO A 66 -7.53 2.28 -5.95
N THR A 67 -6.31 1.89 -6.26
CA THR A 67 -5.97 0.72 -7.06
C THR A 67 -5.15 -0.25 -6.19
N PRO A 68 -4.95 -1.53 -6.57
CA PRO A 68 -4.04 -2.41 -5.86
C PRO A 68 -2.64 -1.82 -5.66
N HIS A 69 -2.16 -1.03 -6.63
CA HIS A 69 -0.87 -0.33 -6.54
C HIS A 69 -0.87 0.76 -5.45
N SER A 70 -2.02 1.34 -5.12
CA SER A 70 -2.15 2.31 -4.04
C SER A 70 -1.82 1.70 -2.67
N LEU A 71 -2.07 0.40 -2.46
CA LEU A 71 -1.67 -0.31 -1.23
C LEU A 71 -0.15 -0.33 -1.08
N ARG A 72 0.57 -0.54 -2.17
CA ARG A 72 2.03 -0.48 -2.20
C ARG A 72 2.55 0.90 -1.81
N HIS A 73 1.95 1.96 -2.34
CA HIS A 73 2.29 3.34 -1.98
C HIS A 73 2.02 3.62 -0.51
N SER A 74 0.83 3.25 -0.02
CA SER A 74 0.46 3.42 1.39
C SER A 74 1.41 2.65 2.32
N PHE A 75 1.75 1.41 1.98
CA PHE A 75 2.71 0.61 2.73
C PHE A 75 4.07 1.32 2.81
N ALA A 76 4.58 1.79 1.68
CA ALA A 76 5.89 2.46 1.63
C ALA A 76 5.92 3.74 2.48
N VAL A 77 4.94 4.61 2.32
CA VAL A 77 4.84 5.87 3.09
C VAL A 77 4.67 5.58 4.58
N ASN A 78 3.76 4.68 4.95
CA ASN A 78 3.51 4.35 6.36
C ASN A 78 4.72 3.69 7.02
N THR A 79 5.49 2.88 6.28
CA THR A 79 6.73 2.29 6.79
C THR A 79 7.77 3.36 7.08
N LEU A 80 8.00 4.29 6.16
CA LEU A 80 8.95 5.39 6.36
C LEU A 80 8.51 6.33 7.49
N LYS A 81 7.20 6.61 7.59
CA LYS A 81 6.61 7.41 8.67
C LYS A 81 6.88 6.77 10.03
N ARG A 82 6.59 5.49 10.19
CA ARG A 82 6.84 4.73 11.42
C ARG A 82 8.31 4.70 11.80
N ILE A 83 9.23 4.57 10.84
CA ILE A 83 10.68 4.62 11.08
C ILE A 83 11.09 6.00 11.60
N LYS A 84 10.54 7.08 11.02
CA LYS A 84 10.79 8.45 11.45
C LYS A 84 10.24 8.72 12.86
N GLU A 85 9.05 8.22 13.17
CA GLU A 85 8.43 8.30 14.51
C GLU A 85 9.25 7.57 15.59
N GLN A 86 9.98 6.53 15.20
CA GLN A 86 10.95 5.84 16.08
C GLN A 86 12.30 6.57 16.23
N GLY A 87 12.44 7.79 15.72
CA GLY A 87 13.67 8.55 15.74
C GLY A 87 14.77 8.05 14.80
N LYS A 88 14.44 7.14 13.89
CA LYS A 88 15.38 6.57 12.92
C LYS A 88 15.34 7.31 11.60
N SER A 89 16.45 7.25 10.85
CA SER A 89 16.54 7.88 9.54
C SER A 89 15.71 7.11 8.49
N ALA A 90 14.67 7.76 7.95
CA ALA A 90 13.90 7.23 6.84
C ALA A 90 14.76 7.03 5.58
N GLN A 91 15.81 7.85 5.38
CA GLN A 91 16.74 7.71 4.25
C GLN A 91 17.52 6.41 4.30
N HIS A 92 17.99 6.00 5.48
CA HIS A 92 18.73 4.75 5.64
C HIS A 92 17.88 3.50 5.40
N ALA A 93 16.55 3.62 5.52
CA ALA A 93 15.64 2.51 5.24
C ALA A 93 15.29 2.35 3.75
N LEU A 94 15.60 3.35 2.91
CA LEU A 94 15.22 3.33 1.49
C LEU A 94 15.79 2.14 0.70
N PRO A 95 17.06 1.71 0.87
CA PRO A 95 17.57 0.55 0.13
C PRO A 95 16.82 -0.74 0.46
N VAL A 96 16.54 -0.96 1.74
CA VAL A 96 15.78 -2.14 2.20
C VAL A 96 14.33 -2.08 1.68
N LEU A 97 13.71 -0.90 1.74
CA LEU A 97 12.37 -0.69 1.23
C LEU A 97 12.31 -0.88 -0.30
N ALA A 98 13.32 -0.42 -1.04
CA ALA A 98 13.41 -0.62 -2.48
C ALA A 98 13.49 -2.10 -2.84
N ALA A 99 14.34 -2.86 -2.16
CA ALA A 99 14.45 -4.31 -2.32
C ALA A 99 13.12 -5.03 -1.99
N TYR A 100 12.48 -4.66 -0.87
CA TYR A 100 11.20 -5.24 -0.46
C TYR A 100 10.07 -4.96 -1.47
N LEU A 101 10.07 -3.76 -2.05
CA LEU A 101 9.11 -3.37 -3.09
C LEU A 101 9.46 -3.93 -4.48
N GLY A 102 10.62 -4.56 -4.67
CA GLY A 102 11.07 -5.03 -5.98
C GLY A 102 11.31 -3.90 -6.97
N HIS A 103 11.76 -2.73 -6.51
CA HIS A 103 12.09 -1.64 -7.39
C HIS A 103 13.47 -1.86 -8.01
N SER A 104 13.52 -1.93 -9.33
CA SER A 104 14.79 -2.02 -10.10
C SER A 104 15.61 -0.74 -10.00
N GLU A 105 14.96 0.41 -9.80
CA GLU A 105 15.61 1.70 -9.72
C GLU A 105 15.27 2.39 -8.40
N TYR A 106 16.29 2.83 -7.71
CA TYR A 106 16.22 3.53 -6.43
C TYR A 106 15.34 4.82 -6.48
N LYS A 107 15.34 5.52 -7.63
CA LYS A 107 14.54 6.74 -7.83
C LYS A 107 13.04 6.53 -7.56
N HIS A 108 12.53 5.32 -7.78
CA HIS A 108 11.13 5.01 -7.52
C HIS A 108 10.81 4.98 -6.02
N THR A 109 11.77 4.65 -5.18
CA THR A 109 11.61 4.64 -3.72
C THR A 109 11.81 6.02 -3.11
N VAL A 110 12.72 6.83 -3.64
CA VAL A 110 12.97 8.20 -3.16
C VAL A 110 11.72 9.09 -3.23
N LYS A 111 10.80 8.81 -4.15
CA LYS A 111 9.53 9.54 -4.24
C LYS A 111 8.70 9.48 -2.95
N TYR A 112 8.77 8.37 -2.21
CA TYR A 112 8.06 8.23 -0.95
C TYR A 112 8.61 9.14 0.15
N LEU A 113 9.91 9.39 0.14
CA LEU A 113 10.52 10.34 1.07
C LEU A 113 10.01 11.77 0.80
N LYS A 114 9.95 12.18 -0.48
CA LYS A 114 9.39 13.48 -0.86
C LYS A 114 7.92 13.65 -0.44
N LEU A 115 7.13 12.58 -0.54
CA LEU A 115 5.74 12.59 -0.07
C LEU A 115 5.66 12.76 1.44
N LEU A 116 6.50 12.05 2.20
CA LEU A 116 6.57 12.18 3.65
C LEU A 116 6.95 13.59 4.10
N ASP A 117 7.93 14.21 3.42
CA ASP A 117 8.36 15.58 3.72
C ASP A 117 7.29 16.62 3.33
N ALA A 118 6.53 16.37 2.26
CA ALA A 118 5.43 17.24 1.86
C ALA A 118 4.27 17.17 2.86
N GLU A 119 3.91 15.98 3.34
CA GLU A 119 2.90 15.78 4.38
C GLU A 119 3.28 16.51 5.68
N HIS A 120 4.53 16.37 6.10
CA HIS A 120 5.02 17.04 7.31
C HIS A 120 4.96 18.57 7.18
N ARG A 121 5.35 19.13 6.03
CA ARG A 121 5.25 20.57 5.79
C ARG A 121 3.80 21.06 5.83
N TYR A 122 2.88 20.30 5.24
CA TYR A 122 1.46 20.63 5.27
C TYR A 122 0.90 20.65 6.70
N GLN A 123 1.27 19.69 7.52
CA GLN A 123 0.87 19.66 8.95
C GLN A 123 1.40 20.86 9.73
N LEU A 124 2.67 21.26 9.52
CA LEU A 124 3.26 22.44 10.15
C LEU A 124 2.53 23.74 9.74
N VAL A 125 2.24 23.90 8.46
CA VAL A 125 1.49 25.09 7.96
C VAL A 125 0.11 25.16 8.58
N ASN A 126 -0.61 24.04 8.69
CA ASN A 126 -1.92 23.99 9.32
C ASN A 126 -1.85 24.30 10.82
N PHE A 127 -0.84 23.75 11.52
CA PHE A 127 -0.61 24.06 12.93
C PHE A 127 -0.39 25.56 13.17
N ILE A 128 0.46 26.21 12.38
CA ILE A 128 0.71 27.66 12.47
C ILE A 128 -0.59 28.45 12.21
N LYS A 129 -1.38 28.05 11.21
CA LYS A 129 -2.65 28.71 10.91
C LYS A 129 -3.68 28.60 12.05
N THR A 130 -3.66 27.49 12.78
CA THR A 130 -4.58 27.26 13.90
C THR A 130 -4.17 28.13 15.09
N GLN A 131 -2.87 28.24 15.38
CA GLN A 131 -2.34 29.10 16.44
C GLN A 131 -2.61 30.60 16.22
N ASN A 132 -2.63 31.03 14.96
CA ASN A 132 -2.88 32.44 14.60
C ASN A 132 -4.38 32.79 14.51
N ARG A 133 -5.29 31.87 14.88
CA ARG A 133 -6.75 32.07 14.84
C ARG A 133 -7.39 32.31 16.21
N ASP A 134 -6.64 32.18 17.30
CA ASP A 134 -7.10 32.57 18.62
C ASP A 134 -6.79 34.05 18.84
N PRO A 135 -7.83 34.93 18.94
CA PRO A 135 -7.65 36.35 19.25
C PRO A 135 -7.24 36.57 20.71
#